data_0c9f5ca432a7995d7207fb1416c51609
#
_entry.id   0c9f5ca432a7995d7207fb1416c51609
#
_cell.length_a   1.000
_cell.length_b   1.000
_cell.length_c   1.000
_cell.angle_alpha   90.00
_cell.angle_beta   90.00
_cell.angle_gamma   90.00
#
_symmetry.space_group_name_H-M   'P 1'
#
loop_
_entity.id
_entity.type
_entity.pdbx_description
1 polymer ?
#
loop_
_entity_poly.entity_id
_entity_poly.type
_entity_poly.pdbx_seq_one_letter_code
_entity_poly.pdbx_strand_id
1 'polypeptide(L)'
;MMNKAKSGLFKIIGINENYMGIKILKINEDGRYFNKGDDENTRNVTIIGENVSTTLFNNQKALGKSINIAGIDFKVIGVLKNDDIFSASEINSVYVPFSSYINCIDNKTPLRAFCLYLNKEVDSKRFENELRAFIANKYQFAYSDKQALQIINFETQTSAFEGLFDGLKMFIWIVGICFLISGIVGVSNIMFVVIKERSSEIGIRKAVGATPKSILVLMLTESVIITVISGIIGLISGAGILEIINWLLESARHATMIKHVEIDINVAVLALVILILSGVIAGAFPAMKASVIQPIDAIRNENIG
;
A
#
# COMPACT_ATOMS: atom_id res chain seq x y z
N MET A 1 -5.92 17.02 -47.15
CA MET A 1 -6.07 15.79 -46.37
C MET A 1 -7.07 16.10 -45.27
N MET A 2 -8.32 15.66 -45.41
CA MET A 2 -9.34 15.79 -44.35
C MET A 2 -9.00 14.83 -43.22
N ASN A 3 -8.68 15.38 -42.07
CA ASN A 3 -8.53 14.61 -40.85
C ASN A 3 -9.93 14.07 -40.47
N LYS A 4 -10.15 12.74 -40.55
CA LYS A 4 -11.38 12.12 -40.08
C LYS A 4 -11.52 12.44 -38.60
N ALA A 5 -12.47 13.32 -38.26
CA ALA A 5 -12.82 13.61 -36.87
C ALA A 5 -13.24 12.30 -36.23
N LYS A 6 -12.51 11.81 -35.26
CA LYS A 6 -12.91 10.65 -34.46
C LYS A 6 -14.01 11.09 -33.51
N SER A 7 -15.00 10.24 -33.32
CA SER A 7 -16.10 10.45 -32.38
C SER A 7 -16.17 9.26 -31.42
N GLY A 8 -16.70 9.50 -30.23
CA GLY A 8 -16.93 8.48 -29.24
C GLY A 8 -18.06 8.88 -28.30
N LEU A 9 -18.66 7.91 -27.63
CA LEU A 9 -19.65 8.13 -26.59
C LEU A 9 -18.92 8.16 -25.24
N PHE A 10 -18.86 9.35 -24.65
CA PHE A 10 -18.20 9.57 -23.36
C PHE A 10 -19.17 10.22 -22.37
N LYS A 11 -18.97 9.95 -21.10
CA LYS A 11 -19.73 10.59 -20.03
C LYS A 11 -19.23 12.03 -19.87
N ILE A 12 -20.12 13.01 -19.97
CA ILE A 12 -19.81 14.42 -19.74
C ILE A 12 -20.26 14.78 -18.33
N ILE A 13 -19.39 15.42 -17.57
CA ILE A 13 -19.65 15.77 -16.17
C ILE A 13 -19.32 17.26 -15.99
N GLY A 14 -20.33 18.03 -15.58
CA GLY A 14 -20.14 19.42 -15.14
C GLY A 14 -19.67 19.45 -13.69
N ILE A 15 -18.53 20.09 -13.44
CA ILE A 15 -17.92 20.16 -12.11
C ILE A 15 -17.46 21.58 -11.76
N ASN A 16 -17.42 21.89 -10.46
CA ASN A 16 -16.79 23.10 -9.97
C ASN A 16 -15.26 22.90 -9.74
N GLU A 17 -14.54 23.98 -9.44
CA GLU A 17 -13.09 23.95 -9.23
C GLU A 17 -12.62 23.02 -8.11
N ASN A 18 -13.44 22.82 -7.08
CA ASN A 18 -13.07 22.05 -5.88
C ASN A 18 -13.21 20.53 -6.09
N TYR A 19 -14.01 20.09 -7.07
CA TYR A 19 -14.31 18.68 -7.29
C TYR A 19 -13.07 17.83 -7.51
N MET A 20 -12.12 18.31 -8.32
CA MET A 20 -10.88 17.59 -8.64
C MET A 20 -10.02 17.37 -7.40
N GLY A 21 -9.97 18.37 -6.50
CA GLY A 21 -9.25 18.28 -5.22
C GLY A 21 -9.92 17.29 -4.25
N ILE A 22 -11.25 17.28 -4.18
CA ILE A 22 -12.00 16.34 -3.34
C ILE A 22 -11.79 14.89 -3.81
N LYS A 23 -11.78 14.67 -5.13
CA LYS A 23 -11.57 13.35 -5.76
C LYS A 23 -10.11 12.95 -5.89
N ILE A 24 -9.16 13.84 -5.56
CA ILE A 24 -7.70 13.62 -5.66
C ILE A 24 -7.30 13.19 -7.09
N LEU A 25 -7.98 13.72 -8.10
CA LEU A 25 -7.69 13.41 -9.50
C LEU A 25 -6.43 14.16 -9.96
N LYS A 26 -5.47 13.43 -10.52
CA LYS A 26 -4.22 14.00 -11.00
C LYS A 26 -4.27 14.30 -12.49
N ILE A 27 -3.73 15.44 -12.87
CA ILE A 27 -3.59 15.88 -14.25
C ILE A 27 -2.13 15.71 -14.67
N ASN A 28 -1.87 15.48 -15.95
CA ASN A 28 -0.52 15.49 -16.54
C ASN A 28 0.17 16.84 -16.30
N GLU A 29 1.48 16.81 -16.11
CA GLU A 29 2.32 17.96 -15.71
C GLU A 29 2.15 19.23 -16.56
N ASP A 30 1.82 19.08 -17.83
CA ASP A 30 1.62 20.20 -18.76
C ASP A 30 0.22 20.85 -18.65
N GLY A 31 -0.71 20.24 -17.91
CA GLY A 31 -2.11 20.67 -17.79
C GLY A 31 -2.38 21.53 -16.56
N ARG A 32 -3.60 22.08 -16.48
CA ARG A 32 -4.10 22.77 -15.30
C ARG A 32 -5.49 22.33 -14.91
N TYR A 33 -5.84 22.49 -13.65
CA TYR A 33 -7.20 22.32 -13.14
C TYR A 33 -8.10 23.50 -13.54
N PHE A 34 -9.42 23.32 -13.39
CA PHE A 34 -10.34 24.43 -13.47
C PHE A 34 -10.05 25.44 -12.35
N ASN A 35 -10.24 26.69 -12.66
CA ASN A 35 -10.20 27.76 -11.69
C ASN A 35 -11.56 28.47 -11.64
N LYS A 36 -11.75 29.29 -10.61
CA LYS A 36 -12.97 30.03 -10.38
C LYS A 36 -13.40 30.88 -11.60
N GLY A 37 -12.43 31.47 -12.28
CA GLY A 37 -12.71 32.25 -13.49
C GLY A 37 -13.16 31.44 -14.71
N ASP A 38 -12.89 30.13 -14.75
CA ASP A 38 -13.41 29.27 -15.82
C ASP A 38 -14.90 29.02 -15.64
N ASP A 39 -15.37 28.89 -14.39
CA ASP A 39 -16.78 28.70 -14.05
C ASP A 39 -17.56 30.02 -14.09
N GLU A 40 -17.08 31.09 -13.46
CA GLU A 40 -17.75 32.39 -13.44
C GLU A 40 -17.94 33.00 -14.84
N ASN A 41 -16.97 32.81 -15.73
CA ASN A 41 -17.04 33.35 -17.09
C ASN A 41 -17.57 32.34 -18.13
N THR A 42 -18.10 31.20 -17.68
CA THR A 42 -18.65 30.14 -18.57
C THR A 42 -17.67 29.80 -19.72
N ARG A 43 -16.40 29.58 -19.41
CA ARG A 43 -15.37 29.32 -20.42
C ARG A 43 -15.53 27.95 -21.04
N ASN A 44 -15.43 27.86 -22.36
CA ASN A 44 -15.44 26.58 -23.08
C ASN A 44 -14.09 25.88 -22.98
N VAL A 45 -13.79 25.39 -21.79
CA VAL A 45 -12.59 24.60 -21.47
C VAL A 45 -12.98 23.22 -20.96
N THR A 46 -12.11 22.24 -21.18
CA THR A 46 -12.39 20.85 -20.78
C THR A 46 -11.14 20.16 -20.26
N ILE A 47 -11.35 19.27 -19.31
CA ILE A 47 -10.36 18.28 -18.85
C ILE A 47 -10.89 16.92 -19.28
N ILE A 48 -10.06 16.11 -19.94
CA ILE A 48 -10.46 14.83 -20.49
C ILE A 48 -9.70 13.69 -19.82
N GLY A 49 -10.34 12.54 -19.70
CA GLY A 49 -9.68 11.33 -19.22
C GLY A 49 -8.66 10.79 -20.23
N GLU A 50 -7.70 10.01 -19.78
CA GLU A 50 -6.63 9.45 -20.61
C GLU A 50 -7.17 8.60 -21.76
N ASN A 51 -8.20 7.77 -21.52
CA ASN A 51 -8.83 6.95 -22.55
C ASN A 51 -9.57 7.79 -23.60
N VAL A 52 -10.15 8.92 -23.19
CA VAL A 52 -10.76 9.87 -24.11
C VAL A 52 -9.68 10.50 -25.00
N SER A 53 -8.56 10.88 -24.39
CA SER A 53 -7.40 11.44 -25.12
C SER A 53 -6.85 10.44 -26.14
N THR A 54 -6.62 9.19 -25.75
CA THR A 54 -6.11 8.15 -26.65
C THR A 54 -7.07 7.85 -27.79
N THR A 55 -8.37 7.80 -27.51
CA THR A 55 -9.41 7.51 -28.52
C THR A 55 -9.56 8.63 -29.53
N LEU A 56 -9.60 9.90 -29.08
CA LEU A 56 -9.83 11.04 -29.97
C LEU A 56 -8.56 11.52 -30.67
N PHE A 57 -7.40 11.43 -30.02
CA PHE A 57 -6.15 12.02 -30.54
C PHE A 57 -5.07 10.99 -30.90
N ASN A 58 -5.33 9.67 -30.87
CA ASN A 58 -4.35 8.63 -31.23
C ASN A 58 -2.99 8.78 -30.52
N ASN A 59 -2.99 8.93 -29.21
CA ASN A 59 -1.79 9.17 -28.39
C ASN A 59 -1.01 10.47 -28.75
N GLN A 60 -1.57 11.36 -29.58
CA GLN A 60 -0.98 12.68 -29.78
C GLN A 60 -1.35 13.60 -28.61
N LYS A 61 -0.52 14.59 -28.34
CA LYS A 61 -0.76 15.60 -27.30
C LYS A 61 -2.13 16.26 -27.52
N ALA A 62 -3.07 16.01 -26.59
CA ALA A 62 -4.42 16.56 -26.64
C ALA A 62 -4.50 17.99 -26.10
N LEU A 63 -3.56 18.36 -25.21
CA LEU A 63 -3.53 19.67 -24.57
C LEU A 63 -3.48 20.80 -25.58
N GLY A 64 -4.36 21.80 -25.40
CA GLY A 64 -4.47 22.98 -26.28
C GLY A 64 -5.30 22.77 -27.55
N LYS A 65 -5.65 21.51 -27.90
CA LYS A 65 -6.57 21.19 -29.01
C LYS A 65 -8.01 21.38 -28.58
N SER A 66 -8.95 21.45 -29.52
CA SER A 66 -10.38 21.55 -29.26
C SER A 66 -11.08 20.22 -29.53
N ILE A 67 -12.12 19.92 -28.72
CA ILE A 67 -13.07 18.84 -28.95
C ILE A 67 -14.48 19.43 -29.05
N ASN A 68 -15.28 18.88 -29.93
CA ASN A 68 -16.67 19.28 -30.08
C ASN A 68 -17.55 18.47 -29.13
N ILE A 69 -18.27 19.15 -28.25
CA ILE A 69 -19.21 18.57 -27.29
C ILE A 69 -20.57 19.18 -27.57
N ALA A 70 -21.54 18.36 -27.99
CA ALA A 70 -22.90 18.79 -28.31
C ALA A 70 -22.98 20.01 -29.28
N GLY A 71 -22.05 20.10 -30.23
CA GLY A 71 -22.01 21.20 -31.21
C GLY A 71 -21.17 22.41 -30.79
N ILE A 72 -20.59 22.41 -29.60
CA ILE A 72 -19.76 23.50 -29.05
C ILE A 72 -18.33 23.04 -28.90
N ASP A 73 -17.38 23.89 -29.31
CA ASP A 73 -15.96 23.58 -29.21
C ASP A 73 -15.40 23.95 -27.84
N PHE A 74 -14.83 22.96 -27.17
CA PHE A 74 -14.16 23.08 -25.88
C PHE A 74 -12.65 22.87 -26.02
N LYS A 75 -11.85 23.78 -25.49
CA LYS A 75 -10.40 23.69 -25.49
C LYS A 75 -9.91 22.77 -24.37
N VAL A 76 -9.11 21.77 -24.68
CA VAL A 76 -8.50 20.84 -23.70
C VAL A 76 -7.42 21.58 -22.92
N ILE A 77 -7.60 21.70 -21.60
CA ILE A 77 -6.67 22.35 -20.66
C ILE A 77 -5.95 21.36 -19.74
N GLY A 78 -6.38 20.10 -19.71
CA GLY A 78 -5.77 19.05 -18.91
C GLY A 78 -6.19 17.67 -19.38
N VAL A 79 -5.35 16.68 -19.10
CA VAL A 79 -5.63 15.27 -19.34
C VAL A 79 -5.42 14.55 -18.01
N LEU A 80 -6.42 13.80 -17.55
CA LEU A 80 -6.32 13.02 -16.31
C LEU A 80 -5.37 11.86 -16.52
N LYS A 81 -4.49 11.64 -15.54
CA LYS A 81 -3.57 10.52 -15.50
C LYS A 81 -4.23 9.31 -14.85
N ASN A 82 -3.98 8.14 -15.40
CA ASN A 82 -4.48 6.87 -14.85
C ASN A 82 -3.54 6.39 -13.72
N ASP A 83 -3.59 7.05 -12.57
CA ASP A 83 -2.70 6.72 -11.45
C ASP A 83 -3.37 5.86 -10.37
N ASP A 84 -4.71 5.71 -10.38
CA ASP A 84 -5.44 5.02 -9.31
C ASP A 84 -6.57 4.14 -9.84
N ILE A 85 -6.81 3.04 -9.12
CA ILE A 85 -7.85 2.04 -9.35
C ILE A 85 -9.27 2.64 -9.35
N PHE A 86 -9.47 3.65 -8.50
CA PHE A 86 -10.75 4.35 -8.39
C PHE A 86 -11.03 5.30 -9.55
N SER A 87 -10.06 5.50 -10.44
CA SER A 87 -10.17 6.38 -11.60
C SER A 87 -10.68 5.70 -12.87
N ALA A 88 -11.03 4.41 -12.86
CA ALA A 88 -11.45 3.69 -14.07
C ALA A 88 -12.69 4.30 -14.76
N SER A 89 -13.61 4.88 -14.00
CA SER A 89 -14.74 5.64 -14.57
C SER A 89 -14.33 7.04 -14.99
N GLU A 90 -13.37 7.63 -14.32
CA GLU A 90 -12.92 9.00 -14.50
C GLU A 90 -12.06 9.16 -15.77
N ILE A 91 -11.22 8.17 -16.06
CA ILE A 91 -10.39 8.16 -17.29
C ILE A 91 -11.22 8.05 -18.59
N ASN A 92 -12.48 7.60 -18.48
CA ASN A 92 -13.42 7.54 -19.61
C ASN A 92 -14.38 8.75 -19.65
N SER A 93 -14.16 9.76 -18.81
CA SER A 93 -15.06 10.90 -18.69
C SER A 93 -14.46 12.18 -19.26
N VAL A 94 -15.34 13.09 -19.62
CA VAL A 94 -15.03 14.45 -20.08
C VAL A 94 -15.59 15.41 -19.04
N TYR A 95 -14.75 16.29 -18.54
CA TYR A 95 -15.13 17.27 -17.52
C TYR A 95 -15.20 18.66 -18.12
N VAL A 96 -16.22 19.41 -17.76
CA VAL A 96 -16.41 20.80 -18.15
C VAL A 96 -16.78 21.63 -16.92
N PRO A 97 -16.57 22.96 -16.90
CA PRO A 97 -17.05 23.82 -15.84
C PRO A 97 -18.57 23.66 -15.66
N PHE A 98 -19.04 23.69 -14.41
CA PHE A 98 -20.45 23.47 -14.09
C PHE A 98 -21.37 24.47 -14.78
N SER A 99 -20.98 25.74 -14.82
CA SER A 99 -21.71 26.80 -15.55
C SER A 99 -21.78 26.52 -17.06
N SER A 100 -20.67 26.06 -17.68
CA SER A 100 -20.66 25.71 -19.10
C SER A 100 -21.53 24.48 -19.37
N TYR A 101 -21.56 23.50 -18.47
CA TYR A 101 -22.44 22.33 -18.59
C TYR A 101 -23.91 22.76 -18.65
N ILE A 102 -24.37 23.57 -17.67
CA ILE A 102 -25.77 24.01 -17.58
C ILE A 102 -26.14 24.93 -18.77
N ASN A 103 -25.29 25.87 -19.11
CA ASN A 103 -25.64 26.89 -20.12
C ASN A 103 -25.51 26.35 -21.54
N CYS A 104 -24.59 25.41 -21.78
CA CYS A 104 -24.24 25.00 -23.14
C CYS A 104 -24.66 23.59 -23.51
N ILE A 105 -24.83 22.68 -22.54
CA ILE A 105 -25.05 21.26 -22.83
C ILE A 105 -26.45 20.83 -22.38
N ASP A 106 -26.81 21.07 -21.13
CA ASP A 106 -28.09 20.66 -20.58
C ASP A 106 -28.55 21.55 -19.43
N ASN A 107 -29.47 22.47 -19.73
CA ASN A 107 -30.04 23.37 -18.72
C ASN A 107 -31.29 22.81 -17.99
N LYS A 108 -31.73 21.61 -18.34
CA LYS A 108 -32.94 20.98 -17.78
C LYS A 108 -32.63 19.87 -16.79
N THR A 109 -31.44 19.32 -16.82
CA THR A 109 -31.07 18.23 -15.92
C THR A 109 -30.83 18.78 -14.50
N PRO A 110 -31.59 18.27 -13.51
CA PRO A 110 -31.36 18.67 -12.11
C PRO A 110 -30.01 18.22 -11.62
N LEU A 111 -29.52 18.87 -10.56
CA LEU A 111 -28.30 18.45 -9.86
C LEU A 111 -28.44 16.99 -9.40
N ARG A 112 -27.58 16.12 -9.91
CA ARG A 112 -27.67 14.68 -9.64
C ARG A 112 -26.86 14.24 -8.42
N ALA A 113 -25.76 14.91 -8.16
CA ALA A 113 -24.89 14.57 -7.06
C ALA A 113 -24.09 15.78 -6.62
N PHE A 114 -23.69 15.79 -5.36
CA PHE A 114 -22.71 16.73 -4.83
C PHE A 114 -21.72 15.98 -3.94
N CYS A 115 -20.50 16.48 -3.87
CA CYS A 115 -19.45 15.95 -3.00
C CYS A 115 -19.17 16.94 -1.88
N LEU A 116 -19.03 16.44 -0.66
CA LEU A 116 -18.68 17.23 0.51
C LEU A 116 -17.34 16.73 1.06
N TYR A 117 -16.49 17.67 1.41
CA TYR A 117 -15.29 17.40 2.18
C TYR A 117 -15.54 17.80 3.62
N LEU A 118 -15.41 16.85 4.54
CA LEU A 118 -15.59 17.10 5.96
C LEU A 118 -14.25 17.42 6.63
N ASN A 119 -14.28 18.32 7.61
CA ASN A 119 -13.12 18.55 8.46
C ASN A 119 -12.87 17.30 9.32
N LYS A 120 -11.60 17.00 9.64
CA LYS A 120 -11.19 15.80 10.39
C LYS A 120 -11.83 15.67 11.78
N GLU A 121 -12.33 16.76 12.33
CA GLU A 121 -12.97 16.79 13.65
C GLU A 121 -14.45 16.37 13.62
N VAL A 122 -15.04 16.23 12.43
CA VAL A 122 -16.46 15.91 12.26
C VAL A 122 -16.63 14.41 12.11
N ASP A 123 -17.45 13.81 12.97
CA ASP A 123 -17.87 12.40 12.83
C ASP A 123 -18.74 12.25 11.57
N SER A 124 -18.19 11.55 10.59
CA SER A 124 -18.82 11.38 9.28
C SER A 124 -20.15 10.62 9.35
N LYS A 125 -20.29 9.65 10.26
CA LYS A 125 -21.56 8.90 10.43
C LYS A 125 -22.64 9.76 11.03
N ARG A 126 -22.30 10.56 12.01
CA ARG A 126 -23.23 11.51 12.62
C ARG A 126 -23.67 12.57 11.61
N PHE A 127 -22.72 13.11 10.87
CA PHE A 127 -23.00 14.09 9.81
C PHE A 127 -23.88 13.48 8.69
N GLU A 128 -23.62 12.25 8.28
CA GLU A 128 -24.44 11.53 7.29
C GLU A 128 -25.91 11.44 7.73
N ASN A 129 -26.16 11.09 9.00
CA ASN A 129 -27.50 11.00 9.54
C ASN A 129 -28.19 12.37 9.61
N GLU A 130 -27.48 13.41 10.05
CA GLU A 130 -27.99 14.78 10.11
C GLU A 130 -28.29 15.31 8.71
N LEU A 131 -27.41 15.09 7.74
CA LEU A 131 -27.59 15.46 6.34
C LEU A 131 -28.81 14.76 5.73
N ARG A 132 -28.97 13.44 5.96
CA ARG A 132 -30.11 12.68 5.50
C ARG A 132 -31.41 13.21 6.07
N ALA A 133 -31.46 13.49 7.37
CA ALA A 133 -32.63 14.06 8.03
C ALA A 133 -33.00 15.43 7.46
N PHE A 134 -32.00 16.30 7.25
CA PHE A 134 -32.21 17.63 6.66
C PHE A 134 -32.78 17.55 5.25
N ILE A 135 -32.21 16.72 4.38
CA ILE A 135 -32.66 16.58 2.99
C ILE A 135 -34.01 15.90 2.92
N ALA A 136 -34.26 14.84 3.72
CA ALA A 136 -35.53 14.15 3.79
C ALA A 136 -36.67 15.11 4.19
N ASN A 137 -36.42 15.95 5.18
CA ASN A 137 -37.40 16.97 5.60
C ASN A 137 -37.65 18.04 4.49
N LYS A 138 -36.58 18.50 3.85
CA LYS A 138 -36.65 19.51 2.80
C LYS A 138 -37.40 19.03 1.56
N TYR A 139 -37.21 17.80 1.15
CA TYR A 139 -37.77 17.21 -0.07
C TYR A 139 -38.94 16.25 0.20
N GLN A 140 -39.39 16.16 1.46
CA GLN A 140 -40.60 15.44 1.89
C GLN A 140 -40.59 13.94 1.52
N PHE A 141 -39.46 13.25 1.74
CA PHE A 141 -39.40 11.80 1.62
C PHE A 141 -39.10 11.13 2.97
N ALA A 142 -39.40 9.83 3.09
CA ALA A 142 -39.15 9.10 4.35
C ALA A 142 -37.65 8.97 4.65
N TYR A 143 -37.26 9.25 5.88
CA TYR A 143 -35.85 9.11 6.31
C TYR A 143 -35.27 7.73 6.03
N SER A 144 -36.10 6.68 6.10
CA SER A 144 -35.71 5.29 5.84
C SER A 144 -35.52 4.96 4.36
N ASP A 145 -35.98 5.84 3.45
CA ASP A 145 -35.87 5.61 2.01
C ASP A 145 -34.45 5.90 1.52
N LYS A 146 -33.67 4.82 1.40
CA LYS A 146 -32.30 4.88 0.90
C LYS A 146 -32.22 5.05 -0.62
N GLN A 147 -33.30 4.84 -1.35
CA GLN A 147 -33.33 5.02 -2.81
C GLN A 147 -33.55 6.49 -3.19
N ALA A 148 -34.30 7.24 -2.39
CA ALA A 148 -34.52 8.67 -2.61
C ALA A 148 -33.23 9.48 -2.45
N LEU A 149 -32.35 9.09 -1.52
CA LEU A 149 -31.05 9.73 -1.32
C LEU A 149 -29.98 8.68 -1.03
N GLN A 150 -29.08 8.48 -1.97
CA GLN A 150 -27.91 7.63 -1.79
C GLN A 150 -26.74 8.48 -1.28
N ILE A 151 -26.27 8.21 -0.07
CA ILE A 151 -25.08 8.84 0.50
C ILE A 151 -23.96 7.79 0.48
N ILE A 152 -22.84 8.14 -0.14
CA ILE A 152 -21.63 7.32 -0.17
C ILE A 152 -20.63 7.93 0.79
N ASN A 153 -20.48 7.31 1.95
CA ASN A 153 -19.51 7.72 2.95
C ASN A 153 -18.21 6.93 2.76
N PHE A 154 -17.23 7.58 2.17
CA PHE A 154 -15.94 6.94 1.88
C PHE A 154 -15.16 6.57 3.14
N GLU A 155 -15.28 7.33 4.23
CA GLU A 155 -14.62 7.00 5.50
C GLU A 155 -15.14 5.68 6.07
N THR A 156 -16.45 5.45 6.01
CA THR A 156 -17.03 4.18 6.46
C THR A 156 -16.60 3.00 5.59
N GLN A 157 -16.42 3.23 4.28
CA GLN A 157 -15.91 2.18 3.39
C GLN A 157 -14.43 1.89 3.64
N THR A 158 -13.60 2.94 3.77
CA THR A 158 -12.17 2.77 4.08
C THR A 158 -11.93 2.14 5.44
N SER A 159 -12.69 2.49 6.46
CA SER A 159 -12.55 1.89 7.80
C SER A 159 -12.83 0.38 7.82
N ALA A 160 -13.75 -0.09 6.97
CA ALA A 160 -13.98 -1.53 6.81
C ALA A 160 -12.78 -2.25 6.18
N PHE A 161 -12.15 -1.63 5.17
CA PHE A 161 -10.91 -2.15 4.58
C PHE A 161 -9.73 -2.08 5.56
N GLU A 162 -9.59 -0.99 6.32
CA GLU A 162 -8.56 -0.86 7.36
C GLU A 162 -8.67 -1.98 8.40
N GLY A 163 -9.89 -2.32 8.84
CA GLY A 163 -10.11 -3.44 9.76
C GLY A 163 -9.70 -4.80 9.17
N LEU A 164 -9.91 -5.02 7.87
CA LEU A 164 -9.42 -6.22 7.19
C LEU A 164 -7.88 -6.25 7.10
N PHE A 165 -7.26 -5.13 6.76
CA PHE A 165 -5.80 -5.03 6.71
C PHE A 165 -5.15 -5.19 8.08
N ASP A 166 -5.76 -4.66 9.13
CA ASP A 166 -5.27 -4.85 10.50
C ASP A 166 -5.40 -6.31 10.96
N GLY A 167 -6.49 -6.99 10.59
CA GLY A 167 -6.64 -8.43 10.79
C GLY A 167 -5.57 -9.24 10.06
N LEU A 168 -5.27 -8.90 8.80
CA LEU A 168 -4.20 -9.52 8.04
C LEU A 168 -2.81 -9.26 8.65
N LYS A 169 -2.52 -8.04 9.08
CA LYS A 169 -1.28 -7.71 9.79
C LYS A 169 -1.13 -8.53 11.06
N MET A 170 -2.18 -8.62 11.88
CA MET A 170 -2.18 -9.43 13.10
C MET A 170 -1.89 -10.91 12.78
N PHE A 171 -2.52 -11.47 11.77
CA PHE A 171 -2.29 -12.84 11.33
C PHE A 171 -0.83 -13.06 10.90
N ILE A 172 -0.27 -12.16 10.09
CA ILE A 172 1.14 -12.21 9.65
C ILE A 172 2.09 -12.16 10.85
N TRP A 173 1.81 -11.30 11.85
CA TRP A 173 2.60 -11.23 13.07
C TRP A 173 2.57 -12.54 13.86
N ILE A 174 1.39 -13.15 14.03
CA ILE A 174 1.25 -14.44 14.73
C ILE A 174 2.07 -15.53 14.01
N VAL A 175 1.90 -15.65 12.71
CA VAL A 175 2.65 -16.63 11.90
C VAL A 175 4.17 -16.38 11.97
N GLY A 176 4.59 -15.11 11.87
CA GLY A 176 5.99 -14.72 11.99
C GLY A 176 6.60 -15.08 13.34
N ILE A 177 5.88 -14.85 14.43
CA ILE A 177 6.31 -15.25 15.78
C ILE A 177 6.41 -16.78 15.91
N CYS A 178 5.46 -17.53 15.36
CA CYS A 178 5.52 -19.00 15.35
C CYS A 178 6.77 -19.51 14.58
N PHE A 179 7.09 -18.93 13.45
CA PHE A 179 8.32 -19.27 12.72
C PHE A 179 9.59 -18.88 13.47
N LEU A 180 9.61 -17.73 14.14
CA LEU A 180 10.71 -17.33 15.01
C LEU A 180 10.95 -18.32 16.13
N ILE A 181 9.90 -18.74 16.84
CA ILE A 181 9.98 -19.74 17.92
C ILE A 181 10.52 -21.06 17.36
N SER A 182 10.00 -21.53 16.23
CA SER A 182 10.49 -22.73 15.55
C SER A 182 11.98 -22.62 15.19
N GLY A 183 12.42 -21.46 14.67
CA GLY A 183 13.82 -21.17 14.37
C GLY A 183 14.71 -21.19 15.61
N ILE A 184 14.28 -20.58 16.71
CA ILE A 184 14.97 -20.58 18.01
C ILE A 184 15.20 -22.00 18.50
N VAL A 185 14.16 -22.84 18.46
CA VAL A 185 14.24 -24.26 18.88
C VAL A 185 15.19 -25.03 17.95
N GLY A 186 15.11 -24.80 16.63
CA GLY A 186 16.01 -25.43 15.65
C GLY A 186 17.47 -25.10 15.90
N VAL A 187 17.82 -23.82 16.02
CA VAL A 187 19.19 -23.38 16.32
C VAL A 187 19.66 -23.90 17.69
N SER A 188 18.80 -23.86 18.70
CA SER A 188 19.12 -24.39 20.03
C SER A 188 19.47 -25.89 19.98
N ASN A 189 18.70 -26.69 19.25
CA ASN A 189 18.95 -28.11 19.07
C ASN A 189 20.27 -28.40 18.36
N ILE A 190 20.59 -27.66 17.29
CA ILE A 190 21.87 -27.76 16.59
C ILE A 190 23.03 -27.42 17.54
N MET A 191 22.90 -26.35 18.30
CA MET A 191 23.92 -25.94 19.26
C MET A 191 24.14 -26.99 20.37
N PHE A 192 23.09 -27.72 20.80
CA PHE A 192 23.29 -28.84 21.73
C PHE A 192 24.11 -29.96 21.13
N VAL A 193 23.88 -30.31 19.86
CA VAL A 193 24.68 -31.34 19.17
C VAL A 193 26.12 -30.87 19.05
N VAL A 194 26.36 -29.66 18.57
CA VAL A 194 27.70 -29.08 18.43
C VAL A 194 28.46 -29.07 19.76
N ILE A 195 27.81 -28.67 20.87
CA ILE A 195 28.43 -28.67 22.19
C ILE A 195 28.80 -30.09 22.66
N LYS A 196 27.99 -31.11 22.36
CA LYS A 196 28.32 -32.50 22.64
C LYS A 196 29.51 -32.98 21.84
N GLU A 197 29.57 -32.72 20.56
CA GLU A 197 30.67 -33.08 19.68
C GLU A 197 31.99 -32.39 20.08
N ARG A 198 31.89 -31.13 20.52
CA ARG A 198 33.06 -30.33 20.93
C ARG A 198 33.33 -30.33 22.46
N SER A 199 32.72 -31.28 23.19
CA SER A 199 32.80 -31.31 24.68
C SER A 199 34.24 -31.52 25.16
N SER A 200 35.06 -32.32 24.47
CA SER A 200 36.49 -32.52 24.79
C SER A 200 37.28 -31.23 24.59
N GLU A 201 37.07 -30.51 23.49
CA GLU A 201 37.72 -29.20 23.24
C GLU A 201 37.39 -28.20 24.33
N ILE A 202 36.10 -28.12 24.73
CA ILE A 202 35.63 -27.24 25.82
C ILE A 202 36.26 -27.65 27.14
N GLY A 203 36.37 -28.95 27.40
CA GLY A 203 37.02 -29.52 28.59
C GLY A 203 38.49 -29.15 28.69
N ILE A 204 39.26 -29.27 27.60
CA ILE A 204 40.69 -28.88 27.51
C ILE A 204 40.84 -27.38 27.77
N ARG A 205 40.03 -26.53 27.13
CA ARG A 205 40.09 -25.08 27.34
C ARG A 205 39.86 -24.71 28.83
N LYS A 206 38.91 -25.37 29.49
CA LYS A 206 38.68 -25.18 30.91
C LYS A 206 39.83 -25.68 31.79
N ALA A 207 40.44 -26.81 31.44
CA ALA A 207 41.60 -27.33 32.16
C ALA A 207 42.80 -26.39 32.10
N VAL A 208 42.97 -25.66 30.98
CA VAL A 208 43.99 -24.63 30.78
C VAL A 208 43.58 -23.26 31.39
N GLY A 209 42.42 -23.17 32.04
CA GLY A 209 42.01 -21.98 32.81
C GLY A 209 40.94 -21.09 32.17
N ALA A 210 40.26 -21.51 31.11
CA ALA A 210 39.17 -20.74 30.56
C ALA A 210 38.01 -20.60 31.55
N THR A 211 37.55 -19.36 31.75
CA THR A 211 36.43 -19.09 32.65
C THR A 211 35.08 -19.53 32.01
N PRO A 212 34.06 -19.90 32.83
CA PRO A 212 32.73 -20.23 32.32
C PRO A 212 32.12 -19.12 31.43
N LYS A 213 32.38 -17.86 31.77
CA LYS A 213 31.95 -16.69 30.98
C LYS A 213 32.60 -16.67 29.59
N SER A 214 33.87 -17.02 29.48
CA SER A 214 34.57 -17.08 28.20
C SER A 214 33.93 -18.13 27.25
N ILE A 215 33.62 -19.31 27.77
CA ILE A 215 32.95 -20.37 27.00
C ILE A 215 31.52 -19.95 26.60
N LEU A 216 30.80 -19.32 27.52
CA LEU A 216 29.45 -18.82 27.23
C LEU A 216 29.46 -17.78 26.09
N VAL A 217 30.36 -16.78 26.18
CA VAL A 217 30.48 -15.75 25.14
C VAL A 217 30.86 -16.37 23.80
N LEU A 218 31.79 -17.34 23.79
CA LEU A 218 32.19 -18.03 22.56
C LEU A 218 30.99 -18.72 21.88
N MET A 219 30.18 -19.46 22.61
CA MET A 219 29.04 -20.17 22.08
C MET A 219 27.92 -19.19 21.62
N LEU A 220 27.67 -18.11 22.38
CA LEU A 220 26.75 -17.07 21.99
C LEU A 220 27.18 -16.37 20.70
N THR A 221 28.45 -16.06 20.57
CA THR A 221 29.00 -15.42 19.35
C THR A 221 28.78 -16.32 18.13
N GLU A 222 29.04 -17.62 18.26
CA GLU A 222 28.81 -18.59 17.18
C GLU A 222 27.31 -18.64 16.76
N SER A 223 26.42 -18.70 17.74
CA SER A 223 24.95 -18.66 17.48
C SER A 223 24.51 -17.37 16.78
N VAL A 224 25.02 -16.22 17.25
CA VAL A 224 24.68 -14.92 16.64
C VAL A 224 25.23 -14.81 15.22
N ILE A 225 26.43 -15.26 14.94
CA ILE A 225 27.03 -15.24 13.61
C ILE A 225 26.16 -16.06 12.64
N ILE A 226 25.79 -17.28 13.01
CA ILE A 226 24.93 -18.14 12.20
C ILE A 226 23.60 -17.44 11.91
N THR A 227 22.99 -16.85 12.93
CA THR A 227 21.69 -16.18 12.80
C THR A 227 21.78 -14.93 11.93
N VAL A 228 22.83 -14.12 12.05
CA VAL A 228 23.05 -12.93 11.22
C VAL A 228 23.24 -13.31 9.75
N ILE A 229 24.09 -14.29 9.47
CA ILE A 229 24.33 -14.76 8.09
C ILE A 229 23.02 -15.29 7.48
N SER A 230 22.30 -16.15 8.20
CA SER A 230 21.02 -16.68 7.76
C SER A 230 19.97 -15.58 7.56
N GLY A 231 19.96 -14.58 8.44
CA GLY A 231 19.05 -13.44 8.35
C GLY A 231 19.33 -12.56 7.12
N ILE A 232 20.58 -12.29 6.81
CA ILE A 232 20.97 -11.54 5.61
C ILE A 232 20.57 -12.31 4.33
N ILE A 233 20.83 -13.61 4.29
CA ILE A 233 20.42 -14.46 3.16
C ILE A 233 18.91 -14.44 3.02
N GLY A 234 18.15 -14.52 4.13
CA GLY A 234 16.70 -14.44 4.15
C GLY A 234 16.17 -13.11 3.61
N LEU A 235 16.77 -11.99 4.03
CA LEU A 235 16.40 -10.66 3.54
C LEU A 235 16.66 -10.50 2.04
N ILE A 236 17.83 -10.93 1.57
CA ILE A 236 18.18 -10.88 0.13
C ILE A 236 17.23 -11.74 -0.68
N SER A 237 16.92 -12.97 -0.20
CA SER A 237 15.99 -13.86 -0.88
C SER A 237 14.58 -13.28 -0.91
N GLY A 238 14.11 -12.69 0.20
CA GLY A 238 12.81 -12.02 0.28
C GLY A 238 12.72 -10.82 -0.67
N ALA A 239 13.76 -10.00 -0.72
CA ALA A 239 13.84 -8.88 -1.67
C ALA A 239 13.81 -9.36 -3.13
N GLY A 240 14.55 -10.42 -3.44
CA GLY A 240 14.54 -11.02 -4.77
C GLY A 240 13.18 -11.56 -5.20
N ILE A 241 12.45 -12.20 -4.29
CA ILE A 241 11.09 -12.67 -4.55
C ILE A 241 10.14 -11.49 -4.83
N LEU A 242 10.22 -10.41 -4.06
CA LEU A 242 9.41 -9.20 -4.29
C LEU A 242 9.70 -8.58 -5.65
N GLU A 243 10.96 -8.52 -6.06
CA GLU A 243 11.35 -7.98 -7.37
C GLU A 243 10.81 -8.84 -8.53
N ILE A 244 10.83 -10.17 -8.38
CA ILE A 244 10.22 -11.09 -9.34
C ILE A 244 8.71 -10.85 -9.43
N ILE A 245 8.04 -10.65 -8.30
CA ILE A 245 6.61 -10.34 -8.26
C ILE A 245 6.34 -9.00 -8.97
N ASN A 246 7.11 -7.96 -8.69
CA ASN A 246 6.98 -6.65 -9.35
C ASN A 246 7.15 -6.79 -10.87
N TRP A 247 8.16 -7.54 -11.32
CA TRP A 247 8.39 -7.77 -12.75
C TRP A 247 7.22 -8.51 -13.43
N LEU A 248 6.65 -9.52 -12.75
CA LEU A 248 5.46 -10.23 -13.24
C LEU A 248 4.24 -9.31 -13.32
N LEU A 249 4.05 -8.45 -12.33
CA LEU A 249 2.94 -7.49 -12.29
C LEU A 249 3.08 -6.43 -13.40
N GLU A 250 4.28 -5.94 -13.66
CA GLU A 250 4.54 -5.01 -14.78
C GLU A 250 4.28 -5.66 -16.15
N SER A 251 4.60 -6.95 -16.29
CA SER A 251 4.35 -7.69 -17.53
C SER A 251 2.86 -7.90 -17.79
N ALA A 252 2.03 -7.95 -16.75
CA ALA A 252 0.58 -8.13 -16.81
C ALA A 252 -0.21 -6.81 -17.04
N ARG A 253 0.29 -5.89 -17.80
CA ARG A 253 -0.06 -4.46 -18.05
C ARG A 253 -1.54 -4.02 -18.12
N HIS A 254 -2.54 -4.86 -17.92
CA HIS A 254 -3.95 -4.50 -18.19
C HIS A 254 -4.90 -4.53 -16.98
N ALA A 255 -4.46 -4.91 -15.77
CA ALA A 255 -5.39 -5.08 -14.64
C ALA A 255 -4.79 -4.94 -13.23
N THR A 256 -3.56 -4.49 -13.06
CA THR A 256 -2.98 -4.54 -11.71
C THR A 256 -3.26 -3.29 -10.91
N MET A 257 -4.09 -3.48 -9.91
CA MET A 257 -4.39 -2.53 -8.82
C MET A 257 -3.20 -2.31 -7.89
N ILE A 258 -2.12 -3.08 -8.05
CA ILE A 258 -1.01 -3.10 -7.11
C ILE A 258 0.12 -2.27 -7.73
N LYS A 259 0.48 -1.19 -7.07
CA LYS A 259 1.68 -0.41 -7.37
C LYS A 259 2.91 -1.23 -7.00
N HIS A 260 4.06 -0.82 -7.53
CA HIS A 260 5.36 -1.37 -7.17
C HIS A 260 5.48 -1.54 -5.65
N VAL A 261 5.74 -2.77 -5.20
CA VAL A 261 5.87 -3.09 -3.78
C VAL A 261 7.31 -2.80 -3.36
N GLU A 262 7.48 -1.77 -2.54
CA GLU A 262 8.78 -1.37 -2.03
C GLU A 262 9.01 -1.96 -0.63
N ILE A 263 10.26 -2.30 -0.34
CA ILE A 263 10.66 -2.73 1.01
C ILE A 263 11.00 -1.48 1.82
N ASP A 264 10.27 -1.30 2.92
CA ASP A 264 10.62 -0.26 3.90
C ASP A 264 11.91 -0.67 4.63
N ILE A 265 12.95 0.15 4.48
CA ILE A 265 14.26 -0.06 5.12
C ILE A 265 14.12 -0.16 6.65
N ASN A 266 13.20 0.59 7.26
CA ASN A 266 12.97 0.52 8.70
C ASN A 266 12.45 -0.85 9.13
N VAL A 267 11.56 -1.45 8.33
CA VAL A 267 11.06 -2.81 8.57
C VAL A 267 12.18 -3.85 8.41
N ALA A 268 13.04 -3.71 7.41
CA ALA A 268 14.17 -4.60 7.19
C ALA A 268 15.18 -4.53 8.35
N VAL A 269 15.51 -3.32 8.83
CA VAL A 269 16.39 -3.13 9.99
C VAL A 269 15.76 -3.70 11.26
N LEU A 270 14.48 -3.46 11.50
CA LEU A 270 13.76 -4.01 12.65
C LEU A 270 13.76 -5.54 12.63
N ALA A 271 13.52 -6.15 11.47
CA ALA A 271 13.57 -7.60 11.30
C ALA A 271 14.97 -8.16 11.63
N LEU A 272 16.03 -7.49 11.18
CA LEU A 272 17.41 -7.90 11.49
C LEU A 272 17.69 -7.83 13.00
N VAL A 273 17.25 -6.78 13.68
CA VAL A 273 17.40 -6.65 15.14
C VAL A 273 16.66 -7.77 15.87
N ILE A 274 15.41 -8.07 15.47
CA ILE A 274 14.64 -9.18 16.05
C ILE A 274 15.36 -10.53 15.83
N LEU A 275 15.91 -10.75 14.66
CA LEU A 275 16.69 -11.96 14.34
C LEU A 275 17.94 -12.08 15.21
N ILE A 276 18.69 -11.01 15.42
CA ILE A 276 19.87 -11.02 16.31
C ILE A 276 19.46 -11.37 17.75
N LEU A 277 18.40 -10.75 18.26
CA LEU A 277 17.89 -11.06 19.58
C LEU A 277 17.43 -12.52 19.69
N SER A 278 16.76 -13.06 18.68
CA SER A 278 16.35 -14.46 18.63
C SER A 278 17.56 -15.41 18.63
N GLY A 279 18.64 -15.06 17.93
CA GLY A 279 19.90 -15.81 17.91
C GLY A 279 20.57 -15.86 19.28
N VAL A 280 20.58 -14.73 20.01
CA VAL A 280 21.07 -14.69 21.40
C VAL A 280 20.23 -15.61 22.30
N ILE A 281 18.91 -15.55 22.20
CA ILE A 281 18.00 -16.39 22.98
C ILE A 281 18.21 -17.88 22.65
N ALA A 282 18.31 -18.22 21.36
CA ALA A 282 18.52 -19.58 20.88
C ALA A 282 19.85 -20.18 21.40
N GLY A 283 20.92 -19.37 21.43
CA GLY A 283 22.23 -19.79 21.91
C GLY A 283 22.39 -19.78 23.44
N ALA A 284 21.56 -19.00 24.15
CA ALA A 284 21.75 -18.77 25.60
C ALA A 284 21.66 -20.06 26.42
N PHE A 285 20.61 -20.85 26.19
CA PHE A 285 20.40 -22.08 26.98
C PHE A 285 21.45 -23.17 26.72
N PRO A 286 21.83 -23.49 25.45
CA PRO A 286 22.93 -24.38 25.19
C PRO A 286 24.29 -23.87 25.74
N ALA A 287 24.58 -22.56 25.56
CA ALA A 287 25.80 -21.94 26.03
C ALA A 287 25.95 -22.02 27.56
N MET A 288 24.88 -21.81 28.30
CA MET A 288 24.87 -22.01 29.77
C MET A 288 25.20 -23.44 30.13
N LYS A 289 24.64 -24.45 29.47
CA LYS A 289 25.00 -25.86 29.70
C LYS A 289 26.48 -26.13 29.41
N ALA A 290 27.01 -25.62 28.28
CA ALA A 290 28.41 -25.75 27.93
C ALA A 290 29.35 -25.16 29.01
N SER A 291 28.93 -24.03 29.60
CA SER A 291 29.73 -23.34 30.63
C SER A 291 29.86 -24.11 31.94
N VAL A 292 29.02 -25.10 32.23
CA VAL A 292 29.01 -25.88 33.46
C VAL A 292 29.70 -27.25 33.30
N ILE A 293 30.04 -27.69 32.07
CA ILE A 293 30.73 -28.97 31.81
C ILE A 293 32.03 -29.06 32.63
N GLN A 294 32.21 -30.17 33.38
CA GLN A 294 33.43 -30.42 34.15
C GLN A 294 34.51 -30.98 33.25
N PRO A 295 35.79 -30.53 33.36
CA PRO A 295 36.90 -31.00 32.50
C PRO A 295 37.11 -32.51 32.58
N ILE A 296 36.91 -33.11 33.75
CA ILE A 296 37.07 -34.55 33.98
C ILE A 296 36.07 -35.39 33.21
N ASP A 297 34.79 -34.97 33.20
CA ASP A 297 33.71 -35.69 32.50
C ASP A 297 33.83 -35.55 30.97
N ALA A 298 34.33 -34.40 30.48
CA ALA A 298 34.53 -34.13 29.07
C ALA A 298 35.62 -35.03 28.45
N ILE A 299 36.71 -35.31 29.17
CA ILE A 299 37.83 -36.13 28.68
C ILE A 299 37.52 -37.63 28.84
N ARG A 300 36.76 -38.01 29.86
CA ARG A 300 36.43 -39.42 30.15
C ARG A 300 35.43 -40.02 29.15
N ASN A 301 34.51 -39.21 28.63
CA ASN A 301 33.49 -39.67 27.67
C ASN A 301 34.04 -39.95 26.25
N GLU A 302 35.25 -39.51 25.93
CA GLU A 302 35.93 -39.78 24.63
C GLU A 302 36.48 -41.22 24.58
N ASN A 303 36.64 -41.91 25.72
CA ASN A 303 37.19 -43.27 25.79
C ASN A 303 36.13 -44.38 25.76
N ILE A 304 34.85 -44.07 25.55
CA ILE A 304 33.72 -45.06 25.61
C ILE A 304 32.93 -45.10 24.29
N GLY A 305 33.40 -44.43 23.22
CA GLY A 305 32.72 -44.41 21.89
C GLY A 305 33.46 -45.22 20.82
#